data_db3ba20f845ffd7d83d27313ff6ad6ea
#
_entry.id   db3ba20f845ffd7d83d27313ff6ad6ea
#
_cell.length_a   1.000
_cell.length_b   1.000
_cell.length_c   1.000
_cell.angle_alpha   90.00
_cell.angle_beta   90.00
_cell.angle_gamma   90.00
#
_symmetry.space_group_name_H-M   'P 1'
#
loop_
_entity.id
_entity.type
_entity.pdbx_description
1 polymer ?
#
loop_
_entity_poly.entity_id
_entity_poly.type
_entity_poly.pdbx_seq_one_letter_code
_entity_poly.pdbx_strand_id
1 'polypeptide(L)'
;MDSQKIYLLAEVTVLPEFLDDVKSALKQALIPTLQEAGCEEMFETSREDDPHKVVFVEVFSSSAAHKFHLEQDYMKRLFAVLEGKLAGATIMTTLNAL
;
A
#
# COMPACT_ATOMS: atom_id res chain seq x y z
N MET A 1 -17.22 6.99 -18.11
CA MET A 1 -16.03 7.80 -17.93
C MET A 1 -15.58 7.75 -16.48
N ASP A 2 -14.43 7.25 -16.25
CA ASP A 2 -13.93 7.09 -14.89
C ASP A 2 -12.89 8.16 -14.60
N SER A 3 -13.37 9.27 -14.07
CA SER A 3 -12.51 10.37 -13.68
C SER A 3 -12.51 10.57 -12.17
N GLN A 4 -13.18 9.69 -11.42
CA GLN A 4 -13.23 9.81 -9.98
C GLN A 4 -11.96 9.27 -9.35
N LYS A 5 -11.37 10.06 -8.47
CA LYS A 5 -10.23 9.62 -7.67
C LYS A 5 -10.64 8.53 -6.70
N ILE A 6 -9.70 7.66 -6.42
CA ILE A 6 -9.84 6.63 -5.42
C ILE A 6 -8.99 6.99 -4.21
N TYR A 7 -9.61 7.00 -3.04
CA TYR A 7 -8.94 7.23 -1.76
C TYR A 7 -8.99 5.93 -0.97
N LEU A 8 -7.84 5.44 -0.55
CA LEU A 8 -7.74 4.16 0.13
C LEU A 8 -6.96 4.30 1.43
N LEU A 9 -7.42 3.57 2.44
CA LEU A 9 -6.62 3.26 3.63
C LEU A 9 -6.40 1.76 3.65
N ALA A 10 -5.15 1.35 3.78
CA ALA A 10 -4.81 -0.05 3.93
C ALA A 10 -4.01 -0.21 5.21
N GLU A 11 -4.35 -1.21 6.01
CA GLU A 11 -3.60 -1.50 7.23
C GLU A 11 -3.16 -2.95 7.22
N VAL A 12 -1.87 -3.17 7.49
CA VAL A 12 -1.31 -4.50 7.67
C VAL A 12 -0.65 -4.57 9.04
N THR A 13 -0.75 -5.74 9.67
CA THR A 13 -0.01 -6.01 10.90
C THR A 13 1.17 -6.89 10.55
N VAL A 14 2.37 -6.42 10.86
CA VAL A 14 3.61 -7.14 10.54
C VAL A 14 4.03 -7.96 11.73
N LEU A 15 4.41 -9.22 11.50
CA LEU A 15 4.99 -10.05 12.56
C LEU A 15 6.29 -9.38 13.04
N PRO A 16 6.51 -9.28 14.37
CA PRO A 16 7.62 -8.47 14.91
C PRO A 16 8.99 -8.83 14.36
N GLU A 17 9.24 -10.13 14.15
CA GLU A 17 10.54 -10.60 13.65
C GLU A 17 10.83 -10.18 12.20
N PHE A 18 9.82 -9.76 11.46
CA PHE A 18 9.98 -9.36 10.05
C PHE A 18 9.83 -7.86 9.81
N LEU A 19 9.72 -7.06 10.88
CA LEU A 19 9.39 -5.64 10.71
C LEU A 19 10.40 -4.89 9.85
N ASP A 20 11.69 -5.09 10.08
CA ASP A 20 12.73 -4.38 9.32
C ASP A 20 12.74 -4.83 7.85
N ASP A 21 12.59 -6.12 7.60
CA ASP A 21 12.54 -6.66 6.24
C ASP A 21 11.34 -6.10 5.48
N VAL A 22 10.17 -6.05 6.13
CA VAL A 22 8.95 -5.54 5.51
C VAL A 22 9.08 -4.05 5.22
N LYS A 23 9.59 -3.27 6.17
CA LYS A 23 9.81 -1.84 5.96
C LYS A 23 10.73 -1.59 4.76
N SER A 24 11.82 -2.35 4.66
CA SER A 24 12.75 -2.22 3.55
C SER A 24 12.07 -2.52 2.21
N ALA A 25 11.30 -3.60 2.14
CA ALA A 25 10.59 -3.97 0.93
C ALA A 25 9.57 -2.90 0.52
N LEU A 26 8.83 -2.36 1.50
CA LEU A 26 7.84 -1.31 1.26
C LEU A 26 8.50 -0.04 0.72
N LYS A 27 9.62 0.38 1.30
CA LYS A 27 10.34 1.57 0.83
C LYS A 27 10.86 1.40 -0.59
N GLN A 28 11.33 0.21 -0.93
CA GLN A 28 11.79 -0.08 -2.28
C GLN A 28 10.65 -0.01 -3.29
N ALA A 29 9.48 -0.55 -2.96
CA ALA A 29 8.32 -0.51 -3.83
C ALA A 29 7.72 0.89 -3.96
N LEU A 30 7.90 1.75 -2.95
CA LEU A 30 7.39 3.11 -2.97
C LEU A 30 8.01 3.93 -4.10
N ILE A 31 9.28 3.70 -4.40
CA ILE A 31 10.00 4.46 -5.44
C ILE A 31 9.29 4.36 -6.79
N PRO A 32 9.10 3.16 -7.38
CA PRO A 32 8.36 3.07 -8.64
C PRO A 32 6.88 3.43 -8.51
N THR A 33 6.28 3.22 -7.33
CA THR A 33 4.88 3.61 -7.11
C THR A 33 4.70 5.10 -7.34
N LEU A 34 5.57 5.92 -6.77
CA LEU A 34 5.48 7.39 -6.91
C LEU A 34 5.79 7.86 -8.32
N GLN A 35 6.34 7.02 -9.17
CA GLN A 35 6.61 7.33 -10.58
C GLN A 35 5.41 7.00 -11.48
N GLU A 36 4.42 6.28 -10.98
CA GLU A 36 3.22 5.97 -11.76
C GLU A 36 2.38 7.23 -11.96
N ALA A 37 2.00 7.49 -13.20
CA ALA A 37 1.23 8.70 -13.53
C ALA A 37 -0.12 8.76 -12.79
N GLY A 38 -0.71 7.61 -12.51
CA GLY A 38 -2.01 7.55 -11.84
C GLY A 38 -1.95 7.54 -10.32
N CYS A 39 -0.75 7.45 -9.73
CA CYS A 39 -0.59 7.53 -8.28
C CYS A 39 -0.40 8.99 -7.87
N GLU A 40 -1.39 9.57 -7.23
CA GLU A 40 -1.33 10.97 -6.81
C GLU A 40 -0.68 11.14 -5.45
N GLU A 41 -0.98 10.22 -4.52
CA GLU A 41 -0.41 10.23 -3.18
C GLU A 41 -0.22 8.80 -2.71
N MET A 42 0.87 8.57 -2.00
CA MET A 42 1.13 7.31 -1.32
C MET A 42 1.96 7.62 -0.09
N PHE A 43 1.35 7.46 1.08
CA PHE A 43 2.05 7.62 2.35
C PHE A 43 2.14 6.25 3.02
N GLU A 44 3.34 5.88 3.39
CA GLU A 44 3.61 4.68 4.19
C GLU A 44 3.87 5.13 5.61
N THR A 45 2.97 4.78 6.50
CA THR A 45 3.01 5.21 7.90
C THR A 45 2.89 4.01 8.82
N SER A 46 3.08 4.22 10.11
CA SER A 46 2.73 3.24 11.12
C SER A 46 1.88 3.92 12.18
N ARG A 47 1.12 3.11 12.92
CA ARG A 47 0.32 3.65 14.01
C ARG A 47 1.26 4.08 15.14
N GLU A 48 0.95 5.23 15.75
CA GLU A 48 1.73 5.71 16.90
C GLU A 48 1.63 4.76 18.08
N ASP A 49 0.45 4.16 18.28
CA ASP A 49 0.20 3.26 19.39
C ASP A 49 0.68 1.83 19.15
N ASP A 50 1.05 1.47 17.91
CA ASP A 50 1.54 0.14 17.58
C ASP A 50 2.39 0.19 16.29
N PRO A 51 3.73 0.21 16.42
CA PRO A 51 4.62 0.33 15.25
C PRO A 51 4.59 -0.88 14.31
N HIS A 52 3.99 -2.00 14.72
CA HIS A 52 3.84 -3.17 13.85
C HIS A 52 2.62 -3.05 12.95
N LYS A 53 1.77 -2.06 13.15
CA LYS A 53 0.63 -1.78 12.27
C LYS A 53 1.03 -0.69 11.30
N VAL A 54 1.20 -1.09 10.04
CA VAL A 54 1.58 -0.18 8.95
C VAL A 54 0.30 0.26 8.24
N VAL A 55 0.15 1.57 8.08
CA VAL A 55 -1.02 2.16 7.46
C VAL A 55 -0.60 2.90 6.20
N PHE A 56 -1.20 2.53 5.08
CA PHE A 56 -0.98 3.18 3.79
C PHE A 56 -2.12 4.14 3.51
N VAL A 57 -1.78 5.36 3.14
CA VAL A 57 -2.75 6.34 2.67
C VAL A 57 -2.48 6.52 1.18
N GLU A 58 -3.46 6.19 0.34
CA GLU A 58 -3.27 6.09 -1.10
C GLU A 58 -4.32 6.90 -1.84
N VAL A 59 -3.90 7.65 -2.85
CA VAL A 59 -4.81 8.34 -3.75
C VAL A 59 -4.40 8.02 -5.18
N PHE A 60 -5.32 7.44 -5.93
CA PHE A 60 -5.14 7.17 -7.36
C PHE A 60 -6.11 8.00 -8.18
N SER A 61 -5.72 8.36 -9.38
CA SER A 61 -6.53 9.20 -10.25
C SER A 61 -7.82 8.54 -10.70
N SER A 62 -7.88 7.19 -10.66
CA SER A 62 -9.05 6.41 -11.06
C SER A 62 -8.92 4.98 -10.54
N SER A 63 -10.00 4.20 -10.62
CA SER A 63 -9.91 2.78 -10.30
C SER A 63 -9.04 2.03 -11.31
N ALA A 64 -9.02 2.47 -12.56
CA ALA A 64 -8.12 1.89 -13.56
C ALA A 64 -6.65 2.10 -13.19
N ALA A 65 -6.31 3.28 -12.67
CA ALA A 65 -4.95 3.58 -12.22
C ALA A 65 -4.55 2.72 -11.02
N HIS A 66 -5.47 2.48 -10.09
CA HIS A 66 -5.22 1.59 -8.96
C HIS A 66 -5.01 0.15 -9.43
N LYS A 67 -5.85 -0.33 -10.35
CA LYS A 67 -5.70 -1.66 -10.92
C LYS A 67 -4.36 -1.81 -11.63
N PHE A 68 -3.98 -0.80 -12.42
CA PHE A 68 -2.68 -0.77 -13.09
C PHE A 68 -1.54 -0.92 -12.08
N HIS A 69 -1.60 -0.19 -10.97
CA HIS A 69 -0.61 -0.28 -9.89
C HIS A 69 -0.48 -1.71 -9.36
N LEU A 70 -1.60 -2.35 -9.07
CA LEU A 70 -1.59 -3.70 -8.50
C LEU A 70 -1.05 -4.76 -9.47
N GLU A 71 -1.08 -4.48 -10.78
CA GLU A 71 -0.62 -5.40 -11.81
C GLU A 71 0.87 -5.25 -12.14
N GLN A 72 1.55 -4.28 -11.55
CA GLN A 72 2.98 -4.07 -11.82
C GLN A 72 3.82 -5.22 -11.25
N ASP A 73 4.88 -5.57 -11.97
CA ASP A 73 5.76 -6.66 -11.55
C ASP A 73 6.38 -6.39 -10.18
N TYR A 74 6.75 -5.14 -9.90
CA TYR A 74 7.33 -4.82 -8.59
C TYR A 74 6.32 -5.00 -7.46
N MET A 75 5.02 -4.81 -7.71
CA MET A 75 3.97 -5.07 -6.71
C MET A 75 3.78 -6.56 -6.50
N LYS A 76 3.83 -7.35 -7.57
CA LYS A 76 3.75 -8.81 -7.44
C LYS A 76 4.93 -9.35 -6.62
N ARG A 77 6.12 -8.81 -6.86
CA ARG A 77 7.31 -9.17 -6.07
C ARG A 77 7.15 -8.77 -4.61
N LEU A 78 6.60 -7.58 -4.37
CA LEU A 78 6.33 -7.12 -3.00
C LEU A 78 5.39 -8.09 -2.29
N PHE A 79 4.27 -8.45 -2.91
CA PHE A 79 3.32 -9.37 -2.31
C PHE A 79 3.97 -10.72 -1.98
N ALA A 80 4.84 -11.21 -2.86
CA ALA A 80 5.58 -12.46 -2.60
C ALA A 80 6.50 -12.33 -1.39
N VAL A 81 7.18 -11.18 -1.25
CA VAL A 81 8.05 -10.93 -0.09
C VAL A 81 7.24 -10.86 1.21
N LEU A 82 6.04 -10.28 1.16
CA LEU A 82 5.21 -10.12 2.35
C LEU A 82 4.54 -11.42 2.80
N GLU A 83 4.47 -12.42 1.93
CA GLU A 83 3.82 -13.68 2.25
C GLU A 83 4.50 -14.34 3.46
N GLY A 84 3.68 -14.71 4.46
CA GLY A 84 4.17 -15.32 5.70
C GLY A 84 4.74 -14.34 6.72
N LYS A 85 4.76 -13.04 6.41
CA LYS A 85 5.34 -12.02 7.30
C LYS A 85 4.30 -11.12 7.95
N LEU A 86 3.02 -11.30 7.60
CA LEU A 86 1.93 -10.50 8.13
C LEU A 86 1.07 -11.32 9.08
N ALA A 87 0.55 -10.66 10.11
CA ALA A 87 -0.39 -11.27 11.06
C ALA A 87 -1.81 -10.90 10.64
N GLY A 88 -2.60 -11.90 10.28
CA GLY A 88 -3.98 -11.68 9.89
C GLY A 88 -4.12 -11.08 8.50
N ALA A 89 -5.35 -10.70 8.16
CA ALA A 89 -5.69 -10.18 6.85
C ALA A 89 -5.40 -8.67 6.78
N THR A 90 -5.09 -8.19 5.56
CA THR A 90 -5.02 -6.75 5.30
C THR A 90 -6.41 -6.15 5.42
N ILE A 91 -6.50 -5.02 6.11
CA ILE A 91 -7.74 -4.26 6.22
C ILE A 91 -7.70 -3.14 5.20
N MET A 92 -8.63 -3.17 4.23
CA MET A 92 -8.68 -2.18 3.16
C MET A 92 -9.99 -1.40 3.28
N THR A 93 -9.89 -0.07 3.34
CA THR A 93 -11.05 0.81 3.40
C THR A 93 -11.02 1.76 2.22
N THR A 94 -12.07 1.75 1.41
CA THR A 94 -12.24 2.70 0.33
C THR A 94 -13.01 3.91 0.84
N LEU A 95 -12.50 5.09 0.56
CA LEU A 95 -13.08 6.34 1.03
C LEU A 95 -13.64 7.13 -0.16
N ASN A 96 -14.66 7.90 0.11
CA ASN A 96 -15.22 8.84 -0.85
C ASN A 96 -14.91 10.26 -0.42
N ALA A 97 -14.57 11.11 -1.37
CA ALA A 97 -14.48 12.53 -1.09
C ALA A 97 -15.86 13.07 -0.70
N LEU A 98 -15.90 14.01 0.20
CA LEU A 98 -17.15 14.68 0.55
C LEU A 98 -17.54 15.67 -0.58
#